data_5e0dd9848f48db471989689d3bf4add1
#
_entry.id   5e0dd9848f48db471989689d3bf4add1
#
_cell.length_a   1.000
_cell.length_b   1.000
_cell.length_c   1.000
_cell.angle_alpha   90.00
_cell.angle_beta   90.00
_cell.angle_gamma   90.00
#
_symmetry.space_group_name_H-M   'P 1'
#
loop_
_entity.id
_entity.type
_entity.pdbx_description
1 polymer ?
#
loop_
_entity_poly.entity_id
_entity_poly.type
_entity_poly.pdbx_seq_one_letter_code
_entity_poly.pdbx_strand_id
1 'polypeptide(L)'
;MAVAVTKPARSEIAPQPGADPRPPAERLAGPRHKWLIAISVILGPILEVLDSSIVNVSLPHMQGSFSAGVDEVAWVVTSYLVANGIMIPMTGWISARFGRKRYFMLSLFSFICASALCGAARTLSQMIAFRLVQGLAGAAMVPSSQAIMMETFPPEEQQMAMATWGVGMMVAPVTGPTLGGWITDNWNWRWNFYINIPLGIVALIMVSAFVHDPAYLSRRRAGGRVDWLGIACLVLGLGLLQIVCDRGQRADWFSSPWVVWAAGLSALAMLILVFHELRFAEPILELHILKVRQFSAAVVVVVLLSFILFGSGFLNPIFLQEFMGYTAWRAGLVMLPRAIAGMGAMLLAGQISRAGYDNRRLIGLAFAIVAFGLWRMSEWNLDVSITRVMFDGFILGAGLGLSFPILSAAALSTIPRENMGYAASLYNMTRNTGAAVGIAYLTNMLLSHQQIHQSYLVQHFSVFDAWQMSNAAAYAPGAPSFHFVEQMVTGQRQGLGMMYHAIQQQSAMLAFNDIYRLLAVIALVTIPSFALFQSARPKPSGSAVH
;
A
#
# COMPACT_ATOMS: atom_id res chain seq x y z
N MET A 1 55.18 -30.03 31.89
CA MET A 1 54.22 -31.12 31.65
C MET A 1 52.94 -30.45 31.07
N ALA A 2 52.84 -30.43 29.75
CA ALA A 2 51.71 -29.81 29.06
C ALA A 2 50.71 -30.93 28.68
N VAL A 3 49.49 -30.84 29.19
CA VAL A 3 48.43 -31.79 28.86
C VAL A 3 47.77 -31.34 27.55
N ALA A 4 47.93 -32.13 26.52
CA ALA A 4 47.27 -31.94 25.22
C ALA A 4 45.81 -32.33 25.34
N VAL A 5 44.87 -31.35 25.18
CA VAL A 5 43.45 -31.57 25.05
C VAL A 5 43.16 -32.00 23.61
N THR A 6 42.92 -33.28 23.42
CA THR A 6 42.45 -33.85 22.15
C THR A 6 40.99 -33.46 21.90
N LYS A 7 40.70 -32.70 20.82
CA LYS A 7 39.33 -32.48 20.30
C LYS A 7 38.73 -33.82 19.89
N PRO A 8 37.45 -34.10 20.23
CA PRO A 8 36.77 -35.29 19.74
C PRO A 8 36.54 -35.18 18.22
N ALA A 9 36.93 -36.24 17.50
CA ALA A 9 36.71 -36.36 16.06
C ALA A 9 35.21 -36.32 15.75
N ARG A 10 34.81 -35.38 14.89
CA ARG A 10 33.47 -35.42 14.24
C ARG A 10 33.45 -36.68 13.38
N SER A 11 32.63 -37.64 13.72
CA SER A 11 32.26 -38.73 12.83
C SER A 11 31.51 -38.15 11.63
N GLU A 12 32.22 -37.95 10.52
CA GLU A 12 31.56 -37.75 9.23
C GLU A 12 30.86 -39.06 8.85
N ILE A 13 29.55 -39.06 9.06
CA ILE A 13 28.69 -40.12 8.49
C ILE A 13 28.72 -39.89 6.98
N ALA A 14 29.39 -40.79 6.27
CA ALA A 14 29.44 -40.78 4.81
C ALA A 14 28.00 -40.82 4.24
N PRO A 15 27.66 -39.99 3.23
CA PRO A 15 26.34 -39.99 2.64
C PRO A 15 26.04 -41.35 2.00
N GLN A 16 24.91 -41.95 2.31
CA GLN A 16 24.44 -43.18 1.69
C GLN A 16 24.32 -42.97 0.18
N PRO A 17 24.84 -43.88 -0.65
CA PRO A 17 24.72 -43.80 -2.11
C PRO A 17 23.24 -43.89 -2.50
N GLY A 18 22.72 -42.79 -3.10
CA GLY A 18 21.31 -42.65 -3.50
C GLY A 18 20.49 -41.66 -2.69
N ALA A 19 21.02 -41.05 -1.63
CA ALA A 19 20.32 -39.99 -0.91
C ALA A 19 20.44 -38.67 -1.69
N ASP A 20 19.31 -38.12 -2.12
CA ASP A 20 19.23 -36.79 -2.72
C ASP A 20 19.83 -35.75 -1.74
N PRO A 21 20.89 -34.99 -2.12
CA PRO A 21 21.55 -34.05 -1.23
C PRO A 21 20.70 -32.85 -0.83
N ARG A 22 19.51 -32.71 -1.40
CA ARG A 22 18.55 -31.66 -1.07
C ARG A 22 17.95 -31.86 0.31
N PRO A 23 17.78 -30.78 1.11
CA PRO A 23 17.10 -30.86 2.41
C PRO A 23 15.66 -31.40 2.24
N PRO A 24 15.07 -32.06 3.27
CA PRO A 24 13.73 -32.67 3.17
C PRO A 24 12.63 -31.74 2.67
N ALA A 25 12.73 -30.45 2.94
CA ALA A 25 11.81 -29.42 2.45
C ALA A 25 11.90 -29.20 0.92
N GLU A 26 13.09 -29.39 0.32
CA GLU A 26 13.27 -29.30 -1.14
C GLU A 26 12.85 -30.59 -1.86
N ARG A 27 12.85 -31.75 -1.17
CA ARG A 27 12.40 -33.01 -1.75
C ARG A 27 10.89 -33.09 -1.94
N LEU A 28 10.11 -32.35 -1.14
CA LEU A 28 8.65 -32.27 -1.24
C LEU A 28 8.18 -31.24 -2.29
N ALA A 29 9.05 -30.36 -2.76
CA ALA A 29 8.71 -29.28 -3.68
C ALA A 29 8.77 -29.72 -5.16
N GLY A 30 7.88 -30.60 -5.57
CA GLY A 30 7.57 -30.75 -7.00
C GLY A 30 7.05 -29.40 -7.56
N PRO A 31 7.18 -29.14 -8.89
CA PRO A 31 6.82 -27.84 -9.50
C PRO A 31 5.38 -27.41 -9.23
N ARG A 32 4.47 -28.32 -8.94
CA ARG A 32 3.08 -28.02 -8.56
C ARG A 32 2.93 -27.60 -7.10
N HIS A 33 3.76 -28.10 -6.21
CA HIS A 33 3.62 -27.86 -4.76
C HIS A 33 3.98 -26.42 -4.38
N LYS A 34 4.99 -25.80 -5.02
CA LYS A 34 5.36 -24.39 -4.78
C LYS A 34 4.24 -23.39 -5.14
N TRP A 35 3.48 -23.68 -6.20
CA TRP A 35 2.35 -22.83 -6.59
C TRP A 35 1.15 -22.98 -5.65
N LEU A 36 0.93 -24.17 -5.07
CA LEU A 36 -0.08 -24.36 -4.02
C LEU A 36 0.28 -23.57 -2.76
N ILE A 37 1.56 -23.56 -2.38
CA ILE A 37 2.05 -22.71 -1.30
C ILE A 37 1.80 -21.22 -1.64
N ALA A 38 2.15 -20.80 -2.85
CA ALA A 38 1.95 -19.44 -3.32
C ALA A 38 0.48 -19.00 -3.19
N ILE A 39 -0.45 -19.77 -3.74
CA ILE A 39 -1.89 -19.49 -3.66
C ILE A 39 -2.34 -19.42 -2.20
N SER A 40 -1.89 -20.38 -1.36
CA SER A 40 -2.26 -20.42 0.06
C SER A 40 -1.87 -19.15 0.81
N VAL A 41 -0.65 -18.63 0.56
CA VAL A 41 -0.15 -17.45 1.30
C VAL A 41 -0.61 -16.12 0.70
N ILE A 42 -1.01 -16.07 -0.57
CA ILE A 42 -1.54 -14.86 -1.20
C ILE A 42 -2.96 -14.55 -0.69
N LEU A 43 -3.74 -15.55 -0.32
CA LEU A 43 -5.11 -15.36 0.18
C LEU A 43 -5.16 -14.47 1.43
N GLY A 44 -4.17 -14.55 2.33
CA GLY A 44 -4.11 -13.68 3.52
C GLY A 44 -4.05 -12.19 3.16
N PRO A 45 -3.03 -11.73 2.42
CA PRO A 45 -2.97 -10.36 1.92
C PRO A 45 -4.18 -9.90 1.10
N ILE A 46 -4.78 -10.79 0.29
CA ILE A 46 -6.02 -10.47 -0.43
C ILE A 46 -7.14 -10.13 0.55
N LEU A 47 -7.31 -10.93 1.61
CA LEU A 47 -8.29 -10.68 2.66
C LEU A 47 -8.07 -9.33 3.35
N GLU A 48 -6.82 -9.02 3.69
CA GLU A 48 -6.44 -7.77 4.36
C GLU A 48 -6.79 -6.55 3.51
N VAL A 49 -6.41 -6.58 2.23
CA VAL A 49 -6.66 -5.45 1.31
C VAL A 49 -8.13 -5.36 0.92
N LEU A 50 -8.80 -6.51 0.75
CA LEU A 50 -10.24 -6.56 0.46
C LEU A 50 -11.04 -5.94 1.60
N ASP A 51 -10.77 -6.32 2.85
CA ASP A 51 -11.40 -5.78 4.04
C ASP A 51 -11.26 -4.25 4.11
N SER A 52 -10.03 -3.74 3.93
CA SER A 52 -9.78 -2.29 3.93
C SER A 52 -10.55 -1.56 2.81
N SER A 53 -10.66 -2.18 1.63
CA SER A 53 -11.31 -1.59 0.47
C SER A 53 -12.83 -1.56 0.59
N ILE A 54 -13.42 -2.65 1.09
CA ILE A 54 -14.87 -2.80 1.29
C ILE A 54 -15.39 -1.85 2.38
N VAL A 55 -14.65 -1.70 3.49
CA VAL A 55 -15.09 -0.87 4.62
C VAL A 55 -15.25 0.59 4.22
N ASN A 56 -14.39 1.12 3.36
CA ASN A 56 -14.49 2.51 2.90
C ASN A 56 -15.84 2.84 2.24
N VAL A 57 -16.41 1.89 1.50
CA VAL A 57 -17.73 2.06 0.85
C VAL A 57 -18.87 2.01 1.88
N SER A 58 -18.67 1.30 2.98
CA SER A 58 -19.67 1.09 4.02
C SER A 58 -19.75 2.21 5.06
N LEU A 59 -18.78 3.13 5.11
CA LEU A 59 -18.71 4.19 6.13
C LEU A 59 -19.99 5.03 6.26
N PRO A 60 -20.65 5.49 5.17
CA PRO A 60 -21.89 6.27 5.29
C PRO A 60 -23.04 5.48 5.96
N HIS A 61 -23.14 4.18 5.68
CA HIS A 61 -24.14 3.31 6.30
C HIS A 61 -23.85 3.04 7.79
N MET A 62 -22.56 2.92 8.14
CA MET A 62 -22.11 2.78 9.54
C MET A 62 -22.39 4.07 10.31
N GLN A 63 -22.17 5.25 9.70
CA GLN A 63 -22.49 6.55 10.27
C GLN A 63 -23.95 6.62 10.69
N GLY A 64 -24.87 6.26 9.79
CA GLY A 64 -26.30 6.20 10.09
C GLY A 64 -26.63 5.17 11.19
N SER A 65 -26.04 3.96 11.11
CA SER A 65 -26.33 2.87 12.05
C SER A 65 -25.84 3.13 13.47
N PHE A 66 -24.75 3.87 13.64
CA PHE A 66 -24.20 4.23 14.96
C PHE A 66 -24.60 5.64 15.41
N SER A 67 -25.39 6.38 14.61
CA SER A 67 -25.75 7.79 14.86
C SER A 67 -24.51 8.65 15.16
N ALA A 68 -23.44 8.43 14.42
CA ALA A 68 -22.12 9.03 14.64
C ALA A 68 -21.85 10.16 13.65
N GLY A 69 -21.02 11.13 14.04
CA GLY A 69 -20.50 12.15 13.15
C GLY A 69 -19.52 11.59 12.11
N VAL A 70 -19.31 12.33 11.01
CA VAL A 70 -18.34 11.94 9.95
C VAL A 70 -16.94 11.72 10.52
N ASP A 71 -16.51 12.58 11.45
CA ASP A 71 -15.21 12.49 12.08
C ASP A 71 -15.09 11.31 13.04
N GLU A 72 -16.19 10.93 13.68
CA GLU A 72 -16.23 9.80 14.60
C GLU A 72 -16.18 8.48 13.84
N VAL A 73 -16.98 8.33 12.79
CA VAL A 73 -17.01 7.07 12.01
C VAL A 73 -15.70 6.83 11.26
N ALA A 74 -14.97 7.88 10.91
CA ALA A 74 -13.66 7.74 10.26
C ALA A 74 -12.63 7.01 11.14
N TRP A 75 -12.82 7.00 12.50
CA TRP A 75 -11.97 6.20 13.39
C TRP A 75 -12.05 4.69 13.13
N VAL A 76 -13.09 4.21 12.47
CA VAL A 76 -13.20 2.80 12.05
C VAL A 76 -12.08 2.41 11.09
N VAL A 77 -11.70 3.32 10.18
CA VAL A 77 -10.57 3.11 9.25
C VAL A 77 -9.25 3.46 9.90
N THR A 78 -9.16 4.63 10.56
CA THR A 78 -7.94 5.10 11.21
C THR A 78 -7.40 4.09 12.23
N SER A 79 -8.26 3.55 13.09
CA SER A 79 -7.84 2.59 14.13
C SER A 79 -7.22 1.32 13.53
N TYR A 80 -7.79 0.81 12.44
CA TYR A 80 -7.24 -0.33 11.71
C TYR A 80 -5.86 0.00 11.11
N LEU A 81 -5.73 1.13 10.40
CA LEU A 81 -4.49 1.54 9.75
C LEU A 81 -3.37 1.79 10.75
N VAL A 82 -3.67 2.43 11.88
CA VAL A 82 -2.71 2.68 12.96
C VAL A 82 -2.23 1.36 13.55
N ALA A 83 -3.15 0.46 13.90
CA ALA A 83 -2.81 -0.84 14.48
C ALA A 83 -1.98 -1.70 13.50
N ASN A 84 -2.36 -1.70 12.23
CA ASN A 84 -1.65 -2.39 11.17
C ASN A 84 -0.23 -1.80 10.97
N GLY A 85 -0.11 -0.49 10.88
CA GLY A 85 1.17 0.20 10.71
C GLY A 85 2.16 -0.05 11.84
N ILE A 86 1.69 -0.08 13.10
CA ILE A 86 2.50 -0.39 14.28
C ILE A 86 2.99 -1.84 14.27
N MET A 87 2.15 -2.78 13.85
CA MET A 87 2.43 -4.20 13.98
C MET A 87 3.29 -4.75 12.83
N ILE A 88 3.22 -4.17 11.63
CA ILE A 88 4.01 -4.60 10.46
C ILE A 88 5.50 -4.77 10.77
N PRO A 89 6.22 -3.77 11.34
CA PRO A 89 7.64 -3.89 11.63
C PRO A 89 7.98 -5.00 12.63
N MET A 90 7.07 -5.31 13.55
CA MET A 90 7.26 -6.37 14.56
C MET A 90 7.14 -7.78 13.97
N THR A 91 6.55 -7.92 12.80
CA THR A 91 6.25 -9.21 12.16
C THR A 91 7.51 -10.08 11.98
N GLY A 92 8.63 -9.48 11.60
CA GLY A 92 9.91 -10.17 11.44
C GLY A 92 10.38 -10.83 12.74
N TRP A 93 10.39 -10.07 13.82
CA TRP A 93 10.78 -10.52 15.15
C TRP A 93 9.84 -11.59 15.70
N ILE A 94 8.51 -11.38 15.62
CA ILE A 94 7.51 -12.34 16.09
C ILE A 94 7.62 -13.65 15.31
N SER A 95 7.72 -13.58 13.98
CA SER A 95 7.83 -14.78 13.14
C SER A 95 9.12 -15.57 13.40
N ALA A 96 10.23 -14.90 13.71
CA ALA A 96 11.49 -15.55 14.07
C ALA A 96 11.39 -16.26 15.43
N ARG A 97 10.64 -15.69 16.39
CA ARG A 97 10.51 -16.23 17.75
C ARG A 97 9.51 -17.37 17.85
N PHE A 98 8.33 -17.20 17.25
CA PHE A 98 7.21 -18.17 17.39
C PHE A 98 7.10 -19.15 16.23
N GLY A 99 7.82 -18.93 15.13
CA GLY A 99 7.71 -19.67 13.89
C GLY A 99 6.77 -18.97 12.90
N ARG A 100 7.16 -18.96 11.63
CA ARG A 100 6.48 -18.19 10.58
C ARG A 100 5.10 -18.76 10.26
N LYS A 101 4.99 -20.07 10.08
CA LYS A 101 3.71 -20.75 9.84
C LYS A 101 2.73 -20.49 10.98
N ARG A 102 3.17 -20.71 12.22
CA ARG A 102 2.31 -20.55 13.40
C ARG A 102 1.83 -19.12 13.54
N TYR A 103 2.72 -18.14 13.35
CA TYR A 103 2.37 -16.73 13.44
C TYR A 103 1.40 -16.32 12.31
N PHE A 104 1.63 -16.76 11.08
CA PHE A 104 0.74 -16.48 9.95
C PHE A 104 -0.65 -17.10 10.16
N MET A 105 -0.74 -18.34 10.65
CA MET A 105 -2.00 -19.00 10.98
C MET A 105 -2.73 -18.29 12.13
N LEU A 106 -2.01 -17.86 13.18
CA LEU A 106 -2.59 -17.10 14.29
C LEU A 106 -3.13 -15.75 13.81
N SER A 107 -2.41 -15.05 12.95
CA SER A 107 -2.85 -13.82 12.31
C SER A 107 -4.15 -14.02 11.51
N LEU A 108 -4.20 -15.03 10.62
CA LEU A 108 -5.42 -15.35 9.86
C LEU A 108 -6.59 -15.65 10.80
N PHE A 109 -6.38 -16.51 11.78
CA PHE A 109 -7.43 -16.89 12.75
C PHE A 109 -7.92 -15.67 13.54
N SER A 110 -7.01 -14.88 14.10
CA SER A 110 -7.37 -13.68 14.87
C SER A 110 -8.06 -12.63 13.99
N PHE A 111 -7.65 -12.48 12.72
CA PHE A 111 -8.29 -11.59 11.77
C PHE A 111 -9.74 -12.01 11.47
N ILE A 112 -9.98 -13.32 11.27
CA ILE A 112 -11.33 -13.86 11.03
C ILE A 112 -12.22 -13.61 12.27
N CYS A 113 -11.72 -13.90 13.46
CA CYS A 113 -12.45 -13.65 14.71
C CYS A 113 -12.75 -12.17 14.91
N ALA A 114 -11.76 -11.29 14.70
CA ALA A 114 -11.95 -9.85 14.80
C ALA A 114 -12.94 -9.33 13.74
N SER A 115 -12.90 -9.86 12.52
CA SER A 115 -13.86 -9.53 11.47
C SER A 115 -15.29 -9.92 11.86
N ALA A 116 -15.48 -11.12 12.43
CA ALA A 116 -16.77 -11.54 12.96
C ALA A 116 -17.29 -10.59 14.05
N LEU A 117 -16.41 -10.16 14.95
CA LEU A 117 -16.74 -9.19 16.02
C LEU A 117 -17.06 -7.82 15.45
N CYS A 118 -16.37 -7.34 14.40
CA CYS A 118 -16.70 -6.10 13.69
C CYS A 118 -18.12 -6.16 13.11
N GLY A 119 -18.47 -7.28 12.45
CA GLY A 119 -19.83 -7.49 11.94
C GLY A 119 -20.91 -7.52 13.04
N ALA A 120 -20.56 -7.97 14.24
CA ALA A 120 -21.45 -8.05 15.41
C ALA A 120 -21.50 -6.76 16.25
N ALA A 121 -20.65 -5.76 15.97
CA ALA A 121 -20.57 -4.52 16.75
C ALA A 121 -21.90 -3.77 16.82
N ARG A 122 -22.27 -3.32 18.02
CA ARG A 122 -23.50 -2.58 18.28
C ARG A 122 -23.27 -1.11 18.54
N THR A 123 -22.07 -0.73 18.93
CA THR A 123 -21.67 0.67 19.18
C THR A 123 -20.40 1.01 18.41
N LEU A 124 -20.18 2.30 18.13
CA LEU A 124 -18.99 2.78 17.44
C LEU A 124 -17.71 2.43 18.24
N SER A 125 -17.72 2.54 19.56
CA SER A 125 -16.56 2.21 20.40
C SER A 125 -16.19 0.73 20.31
N GLN A 126 -17.17 -0.19 20.27
CA GLN A 126 -16.91 -1.61 20.01
C GLN A 126 -16.30 -1.82 18.63
N MET A 127 -16.85 -1.17 17.60
CA MET A 127 -16.34 -1.24 16.25
C MET A 127 -14.87 -0.79 16.19
N ILE A 128 -14.52 0.36 16.76
CA ILE A 128 -13.16 0.87 16.81
C ILE A 128 -12.22 -0.12 17.55
N ALA A 129 -12.64 -0.65 18.69
CA ALA A 129 -11.84 -1.63 19.42
C ALA A 129 -11.60 -2.91 18.63
N PHE A 130 -12.64 -3.44 17.96
CA PHE A 130 -12.49 -4.64 17.11
C PHE A 130 -11.65 -4.38 15.87
N ARG A 131 -11.73 -3.17 15.28
CA ARG A 131 -10.87 -2.75 14.17
C ARG A 131 -9.40 -2.63 14.58
N LEU A 132 -9.10 -2.16 15.79
CA LEU A 132 -7.74 -2.21 16.34
C LEU A 132 -7.21 -3.65 16.38
N VAL A 133 -7.99 -4.57 16.95
CA VAL A 133 -7.60 -6.00 17.03
C VAL A 133 -7.41 -6.59 15.63
N GLN A 134 -8.31 -6.27 14.70
CA GLN A 134 -8.25 -6.74 13.32
C GLN A 134 -7.02 -6.20 12.59
N GLY A 135 -6.65 -4.92 12.80
CA GLY A 135 -5.45 -4.31 12.24
C GLY A 135 -4.17 -4.95 12.77
N LEU A 136 -4.08 -5.19 14.09
CA LEU A 136 -2.95 -5.93 14.69
C LEU A 136 -2.82 -7.34 14.10
N ALA A 137 -3.94 -8.04 13.91
CA ALA A 137 -3.95 -9.38 13.35
C ALA A 137 -3.57 -9.38 11.87
N GLY A 138 -4.10 -8.46 11.05
CA GLY A 138 -3.86 -8.37 9.60
C GLY A 138 -2.41 -8.09 9.23
N ALA A 139 -1.72 -7.29 10.03
CA ALA A 139 -0.39 -6.75 9.74
C ALA A 139 0.69 -7.78 9.38
N ALA A 140 0.55 -9.02 9.83
CA ALA A 140 1.48 -10.11 9.53
C ALA A 140 1.32 -10.68 8.12
N MET A 141 0.16 -10.52 7.49
CA MET A 141 -0.20 -11.25 6.28
C MET A 141 0.66 -10.87 5.08
N VAL A 142 0.86 -9.57 4.85
CA VAL A 142 1.65 -9.06 3.73
C VAL A 142 3.14 -9.43 3.88
N PRO A 143 3.87 -9.05 4.94
CA PRO A 143 5.30 -9.32 5.02
C PRO A 143 5.61 -10.82 5.17
N SER A 144 4.79 -11.60 5.89
CA SER A 144 5.01 -13.04 6.02
C SER A 144 4.78 -13.77 4.70
N SER A 145 3.74 -13.42 3.93
CA SER A 145 3.49 -14.02 2.62
C SER A 145 4.64 -13.75 1.65
N GLN A 146 5.17 -12.52 1.60
CA GLN A 146 6.33 -12.18 0.78
C GLN A 146 7.57 -12.98 1.18
N ALA A 147 7.84 -13.10 2.48
CA ALA A 147 8.96 -13.87 2.97
C ALA A 147 8.84 -15.36 2.61
N ILE A 148 7.64 -15.96 2.77
CA ILE A 148 7.39 -17.35 2.38
C ILE A 148 7.57 -17.53 0.87
N MET A 149 7.06 -16.61 0.05
CA MET A 149 7.21 -16.65 -1.40
C MET A 149 8.69 -16.62 -1.82
N MET A 150 9.48 -15.69 -1.27
CA MET A 150 10.91 -15.55 -1.59
C MET A 150 11.73 -16.77 -1.19
N GLU A 151 11.33 -17.50 -0.16
CA GLU A 151 12.00 -18.72 0.29
C GLU A 151 11.56 -19.98 -0.46
N THR A 152 10.31 -20.01 -0.89
CA THR A 152 9.74 -21.17 -1.60
C THR A 152 10.23 -21.25 -3.04
N PHE A 153 10.45 -20.12 -3.69
CA PHE A 153 10.86 -20.08 -5.09
C PHE A 153 12.38 -19.93 -5.24
N PRO A 154 12.99 -20.64 -6.24
CA PRO A 154 14.40 -20.45 -6.55
C PRO A 154 14.66 -19.03 -7.10
N PRO A 155 15.90 -18.51 -7.01
CA PRO A 155 16.23 -17.13 -7.39
C PRO A 155 15.74 -16.72 -8.78
N GLU A 156 15.76 -17.65 -9.75
CA GLU A 156 15.36 -17.43 -11.13
C GLU A 156 13.84 -17.23 -11.28
N GLU A 157 13.06 -17.69 -10.32
CA GLU A 157 11.60 -17.62 -10.33
C GLU A 157 11.01 -16.60 -9.34
N GLN A 158 11.84 -16.01 -8.47
CA GLN A 158 11.39 -15.09 -7.42
C GLN A 158 10.62 -13.89 -7.96
N GLN A 159 11.03 -13.34 -9.10
CA GLN A 159 10.31 -12.23 -9.71
C GLN A 159 8.94 -12.63 -10.25
N MET A 160 8.83 -13.83 -10.83
CA MET A 160 7.52 -14.35 -11.26
C MET A 160 6.62 -14.62 -10.04
N ALA A 161 7.19 -15.13 -8.96
CA ALA A 161 6.47 -15.32 -7.70
C ALA A 161 5.95 -13.98 -7.16
N MET A 162 6.79 -12.93 -7.12
CA MET A 162 6.37 -11.59 -6.71
C MET A 162 5.38 -10.95 -7.67
N ALA A 163 5.50 -11.23 -8.98
CA ALA A 163 4.52 -10.79 -9.97
C ALA A 163 3.14 -11.39 -9.72
N THR A 164 3.08 -12.71 -9.48
CA THR A 164 1.83 -13.42 -9.16
C THR A 164 1.23 -12.92 -7.85
N TRP A 165 2.08 -12.70 -6.84
CA TRP A 165 1.68 -12.12 -5.56
C TRP A 165 1.08 -10.72 -5.74
N GLY A 166 1.74 -9.86 -6.53
CA GLY A 166 1.27 -8.52 -6.83
C GLY A 166 -0.07 -8.50 -7.59
N VAL A 167 -0.25 -9.39 -8.55
CA VAL A 167 -1.54 -9.57 -9.25
C VAL A 167 -2.65 -9.93 -8.27
N GLY A 168 -2.40 -10.89 -7.36
CA GLY A 168 -3.36 -11.24 -6.30
C GLY A 168 -3.74 -10.03 -5.44
N MET A 169 -2.75 -9.22 -5.05
CA MET A 169 -2.98 -7.99 -4.28
C MET A 169 -3.81 -6.94 -5.01
N MET A 170 -3.71 -6.86 -6.35
CA MET A 170 -4.48 -5.90 -7.14
C MET A 170 -5.95 -6.29 -7.35
N VAL A 171 -6.29 -7.56 -7.19
CA VAL A 171 -7.69 -8.01 -7.30
C VAL A 171 -8.57 -7.35 -6.24
N ALA A 172 -8.09 -7.25 -5.01
CA ALA A 172 -8.87 -6.75 -3.88
C ALA A 172 -9.30 -5.27 -4.00
N PRO A 173 -8.43 -4.29 -4.34
CA PRO A 173 -8.85 -2.90 -4.54
C PRO A 173 -9.82 -2.71 -5.71
N VAL A 174 -9.74 -3.59 -6.72
CA VAL A 174 -10.62 -3.53 -7.91
C VAL A 174 -12.01 -4.07 -7.59
N THR A 175 -12.05 -5.22 -6.90
CA THR A 175 -13.33 -5.90 -6.60
C THR A 175 -13.99 -5.38 -5.33
N GLY A 176 -13.20 -4.86 -4.37
CA GLY A 176 -13.68 -4.45 -3.04
C GLY A 176 -14.82 -3.43 -3.07
N PRO A 177 -14.68 -2.27 -3.74
CA PRO A 177 -15.76 -1.28 -3.77
C PRO A 177 -17.04 -1.79 -4.42
N THR A 178 -16.91 -2.56 -5.53
CA THR A 178 -18.06 -3.13 -6.23
C THR A 178 -18.79 -4.17 -5.38
N LEU A 179 -18.01 -5.11 -4.80
CA LEU A 179 -18.55 -6.16 -3.96
C LEU A 179 -19.13 -5.60 -2.65
N GLY A 180 -18.40 -4.67 -2.02
CA GLY A 180 -18.83 -4.02 -0.78
C GLY A 180 -20.08 -3.16 -0.94
N GLY A 181 -20.16 -2.42 -2.05
CA GLY A 181 -21.36 -1.66 -2.40
C GLY A 181 -22.55 -2.58 -2.63
N TRP A 182 -22.39 -3.61 -3.46
CA TRP A 182 -23.45 -4.58 -3.73
C TRP A 182 -23.96 -5.28 -2.46
N ILE A 183 -23.05 -5.72 -1.59
CA ILE A 183 -23.40 -6.34 -0.30
C ILE A 183 -24.16 -5.35 0.59
N THR A 184 -23.70 -4.12 0.67
CA THR A 184 -24.30 -3.08 1.52
C THR A 184 -25.70 -2.71 1.07
N ASP A 185 -25.89 -2.57 -0.24
CA ASP A 185 -27.17 -2.16 -0.83
C ASP A 185 -28.23 -3.28 -0.79
N ASN A 186 -27.82 -4.54 -0.98
CA ASN A 186 -28.77 -5.67 -1.06
C ASN A 186 -29.01 -6.36 0.28
N TRP A 187 -28.07 -6.31 1.21
CA TRP A 187 -28.18 -7.00 2.50
C TRP A 187 -27.99 -6.00 3.66
N ASN A 188 -26.73 -5.86 4.13
CA ASN A 188 -26.37 -4.93 5.21
C ASN A 188 -24.83 -4.75 5.20
N TRP A 189 -24.34 -3.57 5.57
CA TRP A 189 -22.91 -3.29 5.70
C TRP A 189 -22.15 -4.28 6.60
N ARG A 190 -22.80 -4.93 7.57
CA ARG A 190 -22.21 -5.94 8.46
C ARG A 190 -21.69 -7.15 7.71
N TRP A 191 -22.32 -7.53 6.60
CA TRP A 191 -21.90 -8.64 5.75
C TRP A 191 -20.56 -8.38 5.07
N ASN A 192 -20.13 -7.15 4.95
CA ASN A 192 -18.80 -6.78 4.46
C ASN A 192 -17.68 -7.28 5.38
N PHE A 193 -17.96 -7.53 6.64
CA PHE A 193 -17.05 -8.19 7.56
C PHE A 193 -17.21 -9.72 7.55
N TYR A 194 -18.43 -10.20 7.42
CA TYR A 194 -18.69 -11.65 7.43
C TYR A 194 -18.17 -12.36 6.19
N ILE A 195 -18.02 -11.68 5.05
CA ILE A 195 -17.42 -12.25 3.82
C ILE A 195 -15.96 -12.71 4.03
N ASN A 196 -15.26 -12.09 4.99
CA ASN A 196 -13.88 -12.48 5.33
C ASN A 196 -13.81 -13.85 6.01
N ILE A 197 -14.91 -14.34 6.62
CA ILE A 197 -14.92 -15.60 7.36
C ILE A 197 -14.72 -16.80 6.42
N PRO A 198 -15.56 -17.04 5.39
CA PRO A 198 -15.37 -18.19 4.50
C PRO A 198 -14.04 -18.13 3.75
N LEU A 199 -13.64 -16.96 3.25
CA LEU A 199 -12.36 -16.79 2.57
C LEU A 199 -11.17 -17.05 3.51
N GLY A 200 -11.24 -16.56 4.74
CA GLY A 200 -10.21 -16.75 5.75
C GLY A 200 -10.11 -18.21 6.21
N ILE A 201 -11.22 -18.92 6.36
CA ILE A 201 -11.22 -20.36 6.67
C ILE A 201 -10.53 -21.15 5.55
N VAL A 202 -10.83 -20.86 4.29
CA VAL A 202 -10.16 -21.49 3.15
C VAL A 202 -8.65 -21.20 3.19
N ALA A 203 -8.26 -19.95 3.41
CA ALA A 203 -6.85 -19.57 3.56
C ALA A 203 -6.18 -20.33 4.71
N LEU A 204 -6.83 -20.43 5.87
CA LEU A 204 -6.32 -21.12 7.05
C LEU A 204 -6.09 -22.63 6.79
N ILE A 205 -7.06 -23.30 6.14
CA ILE A 205 -6.95 -24.71 5.75
C ILE A 205 -5.79 -24.90 4.77
N MET A 206 -5.70 -24.08 3.74
CA MET A 206 -4.64 -24.17 2.73
C MET A 206 -3.26 -23.92 3.34
N VAL A 207 -3.10 -22.90 4.18
CA VAL A 207 -1.83 -22.61 4.87
C VAL A 207 -1.46 -23.75 5.81
N SER A 208 -2.41 -24.32 6.55
CA SER A 208 -2.16 -25.44 7.45
C SER A 208 -1.65 -26.67 6.70
N ALA A 209 -2.19 -26.94 5.51
CA ALA A 209 -1.87 -28.11 4.70
C ALA A 209 -0.54 -27.97 3.93
N PHE A 210 -0.27 -26.80 3.36
CA PHE A 210 0.80 -26.65 2.37
C PHE A 210 2.04 -25.90 2.88
N VAL A 211 1.90 -25.00 3.87
CA VAL A 211 3.03 -24.22 4.39
C VAL A 211 3.74 -24.98 5.50
N HIS A 212 5.08 -24.98 5.48
CA HIS A 212 5.93 -25.59 6.51
C HIS A 212 6.98 -24.60 6.98
N ASP A 213 7.30 -24.64 8.29
CA ASP A 213 8.37 -23.82 8.85
C ASP A 213 9.75 -24.36 8.41
N PRO A 214 10.66 -23.51 7.91
CA PRO A 214 12.03 -23.91 7.61
C PRO A 214 12.79 -24.36 8.87
N ALA A 215 13.67 -25.36 8.72
CA ALA A 215 14.41 -25.95 9.86
C ALA A 215 15.32 -24.95 10.59
N TYR A 216 15.80 -23.88 9.93
CA TYR A 216 16.64 -22.86 10.56
C TYR A 216 15.89 -22.00 11.59
N LEU A 217 14.57 -21.81 11.44
CA LEU A 217 13.76 -21.08 12.42
C LEU A 217 13.62 -21.84 13.75
N SER A 218 13.69 -23.17 13.73
CA SER A 218 13.61 -23.96 14.96
C SER A 218 14.81 -23.77 15.89
N ARG A 219 15.97 -23.43 15.34
CA ARG A 219 17.21 -23.21 16.10
C ARG A 219 17.25 -21.85 16.81
N ARG A 220 16.52 -20.85 16.32
CA ARG A 220 16.51 -19.48 16.85
C ARG A 220 15.47 -19.25 17.98
N ARG A 221 14.62 -20.23 18.26
CA ARG A 221 13.52 -20.15 19.26
C ARG A 221 13.95 -20.06 20.71
N ALA A 222 15.24 -20.12 21.05
CA ALA A 222 15.70 -20.19 22.44
C ALA A 222 16.05 -18.81 23.00
N GLY A 223 15.13 -18.25 23.80
CA GLY A 223 15.51 -17.52 25.02
C GLY A 223 15.99 -16.08 24.93
N GLY A 224 15.67 -15.29 23.89
CA GLY A 224 16.08 -13.89 23.86
C GLY A 224 15.25 -12.97 24.76
N ARG A 225 15.84 -11.86 25.20
CA ARG A 225 15.14 -10.82 25.96
C ARG A 225 14.18 -10.06 25.05
N VAL A 226 12.98 -9.76 25.56
CA VAL A 226 12.01 -8.91 24.85
C VAL A 226 12.44 -7.46 24.97
N ASP A 227 12.54 -6.78 23.85
CA ASP A 227 12.87 -5.36 23.81
C ASP A 227 11.64 -4.49 24.06
N TRP A 228 11.30 -4.31 25.33
CA TRP A 228 10.14 -3.49 25.73
C TRP A 228 10.30 -2.02 25.36
N LEU A 229 11.53 -1.48 25.39
CA LEU A 229 11.78 -0.09 25.02
C LEU A 229 11.63 0.10 23.51
N GLY A 230 12.17 -0.82 22.71
CA GLY A 230 11.97 -0.80 21.26
C GLY A 230 10.49 -0.88 20.88
N ILE A 231 9.72 -1.80 21.51
CA ILE A 231 8.26 -1.90 21.32
C ILE A 231 7.58 -0.57 21.66
N ALA A 232 7.85 0.01 22.82
CA ALA A 232 7.22 1.26 23.25
C ALA A 232 7.53 2.43 22.29
N CYS A 233 8.80 2.57 21.90
CA CYS A 233 9.23 3.60 20.95
C CYS A 233 8.62 3.40 19.56
N LEU A 234 8.49 2.17 19.11
CA LEU A 234 7.88 1.84 17.82
C LEU A 234 6.36 2.14 17.84
N VAL A 235 5.65 1.73 18.89
CA VAL A 235 4.22 2.01 19.06
C VAL A 235 3.95 3.50 19.10
N LEU A 236 4.71 4.25 19.91
CA LEU A 236 4.57 5.71 20.00
C LEU A 236 4.99 6.40 18.70
N GLY A 237 6.15 6.03 18.16
CA GLY A 237 6.71 6.67 16.97
C GLY A 237 5.83 6.49 15.73
N LEU A 238 5.58 5.26 15.33
CA LEU A 238 4.75 4.97 14.15
C LEU A 238 3.26 5.24 14.39
N GLY A 239 2.75 4.94 15.59
CA GLY A 239 1.36 5.18 15.92
C GLY A 239 0.99 6.65 15.85
N LEU A 240 1.78 7.53 16.47
CA LEU A 240 1.57 8.97 16.41
C LEU A 240 1.80 9.51 15.00
N LEU A 241 2.83 9.03 14.28
CA LEU A 241 3.06 9.41 12.89
C LEU A 241 1.83 9.11 12.02
N GLN A 242 1.28 7.92 12.15
CA GLN A 242 0.11 7.49 11.38
C GLN A 242 -1.12 8.36 11.71
N ILE A 243 -1.36 8.66 13.00
CA ILE A 243 -2.45 9.54 13.43
C ILE A 243 -2.25 10.97 12.90
N VAL A 244 -1.03 11.51 12.96
CA VAL A 244 -0.71 12.84 12.42
C VAL A 244 -0.94 12.88 10.91
N CYS A 245 -0.50 11.86 10.17
CA CYS A 245 -0.72 11.79 8.72
C CYS A 245 -2.21 11.69 8.35
N ASP A 246 -3.00 10.92 9.12
CA ASP A 246 -4.43 10.69 8.83
C ASP A 246 -5.32 11.86 9.27
N ARG A 247 -4.99 12.53 10.39
CA ARG A 247 -5.83 13.56 11.01
C ARG A 247 -5.29 14.99 10.92
N GLY A 248 -4.01 15.13 10.56
CA GLY A 248 -3.35 16.45 10.55
C GLY A 248 -4.05 17.46 9.65
N GLN A 249 -4.53 17.03 8.49
CA GLN A 249 -5.26 17.91 7.56
C GLN A 249 -6.54 18.51 8.17
N ARG A 250 -7.30 17.71 8.92
CA ARG A 250 -8.55 18.17 9.56
C ARG A 250 -8.31 19.08 10.76
N ALA A 251 -7.11 19.05 11.30
CA ALA A 251 -6.69 19.84 12.45
C ALA A 251 -5.83 21.05 12.05
N ASP A 252 -5.82 21.45 10.78
CA ASP A 252 -4.97 22.53 10.25
C ASP A 252 -3.48 22.34 10.55
N TRP A 253 -3.04 21.06 10.54
CA TRP A 253 -1.64 20.66 10.71
C TRP A 253 -0.98 21.30 11.95
N PHE A 254 0.18 21.95 11.76
CA PHE A 254 0.97 22.53 12.83
C PHE A 254 0.36 23.78 13.47
N SER A 255 -0.79 24.25 13.01
CA SER A 255 -1.58 25.28 13.70
C SER A 255 -2.25 24.73 14.96
N SER A 256 -2.44 23.40 15.03
CA SER A 256 -3.04 22.75 16.18
C SER A 256 -1.99 22.24 17.18
N PRO A 257 -2.05 22.63 18.46
CA PRO A 257 -1.06 22.24 19.46
C PRO A 257 -0.89 20.73 19.61
N TRP A 258 -1.98 19.95 19.53
CA TRP A 258 -1.89 18.48 19.68
C TRP A 258 -1.12 17.81 18.53
N VAL A 259 -1.22 18.34 17.29
CA VAL A 259 -0.46 17.85 16.14
C VAL A 259 1.03 18.11 16.31
N VAL A 260 1.39 19.32 16.80
CA VAL A 260 2.79 19.69 17.09
C VAL A 260 3.39 18.75 18.13
N TRP A 261 2.68 18.52 19.24
CA TRP A 261 3.15 17.61 20.29
C TRP A 261 3.22 16.16 19.80
N ALA A 262 2.21 15.69 19.08
CA ALA A 262 2.18 14.33 18.53
C ALA A 262 3.31 14.10 17.52
N ALA A 263 3.55 15.05 16.62
CA ALA A 263 4.65 14.99 15.65
C ALA A 263 6.02 15.04 16.33
N GLY A 264 6.20 15.94 17.32
CA GLY A 264 7.43 16.04 18.10
C GLY A 264 7.73 14.78 18.90
N LEU A 265 6.73 14.21 19.57
CA LEU A 265 6.87 12.98 20.34
C LEU A 265 7.12 11.77 19.41
N SER A 266 6.46 11.71 18.26
CA SER A 266 6.71 10.70 17.22
C SER A 266 8.16 10.76 16.74
N ALA A 267 8.64 11.94 16.38
CA ALA A 267 10.02 12.13 15.92
C ALA A 267 11.04 11.73 16.99
N LEU A 268 10.81 12.13 18.25
CA LEU A 268 11.66 11.77 19.37
C LEU A 268 11.67 10.26 19.60
N ALA A 269 10.50 9.62 19.61
CA ALA A 269 10.38 8.17 19.78
C ALA A 269 11.10 7.41 18.66
N MET A 270 10.97 7.87 17.40
CA MET A 270 11.66 7.26 16.25
C MET A 270 13.19 7.45 16.33
N LEU A 271 13.67 8.59 16.80
CA LEU A 271 15.09 8.81 17.02
C LEU A 271 15.64 7.88 18.11
N ILE A 272 14.94 7.79 19.25
CA ILE A 272 15.31 6.86 20.32
C ILE A 272 15.30 5.42 19.81
N LEU A 273 14.28 5.03 19.06
CA LEU A 273 14.18 3.70 18.46
C LEU A 273 15.41 3.37 17.61
N VAL A 274 15.78 4.25 16.67
CA VAL A 274 16.93 4.01 15.79
C VAL A 274 18.23 3.85 16.59
N PHE A 275 18.50 4.72 17.58
CA PHE A 275 19.69 4.62 18.41
C PHE A 275 19.69 3.37 19.28
N HIS A 276 18.54 2.97 19.79
CA HIS A 276 18.39 1.80 20.63
C HIS A 276 18.56 0.50 19.82
N GLU A 277 17.86 0.35 18.71
CA GLU A 277 17.90 -0.83 17.83
C GLU A 277 19.30 -1.10 17.23
N LEU A 278 20.10 -0.05 16.99
CA LEU A 278 21.49 -0.20 16.53
C LEU A 278 22.43 -0.77 17.60
N ARG A 279 22.04 -0.72 18.87
CA ARG A 279 22.87 -1.16 20.01
C ARG A 279 22.33 -2.40 20.73
N PHE A 280 21.06 -2.70 20.57
CA PHE A 280 20.42 -3.82 21.26
C PHE A 280 20.79 -5.15 20.58
N ALA A 281 21.04 -6.20 21.38
CA ALA A 281 21.56 -7.48 20.87
C ALA A 281 20.52 -8.28 20.06
N GLU A 282 19.23 -8.14 20.39
CA GLU A 282 18.12 -8.82 19.70
C GLU A 282 17.05 -7.81 19.29
N PRO A 283 17.35 -6.96 18.29
CA PRO A 283 16.49 -5.86 17.91
C PRO A 283 15.17 -6.35 17.31
N ILE A 284 14.10 -5.56 17.48
CA ILE A 284 12.80 -5.78 16.82
C ILE A 284 12.93 -5.46 15.34
N LEU A 285 13.65 -4.37 15.06
CA LEU A 285 13.98 -3.94 13.70
C LEU A 285 15.46 -4.22 13.43
N GLU A 286 15.76 -5.20 12.59
CA GLU A 286 17.13 -5.50 12.18
C GLU A 286 17.65 -4.40 11.20
N LEU A 287 17.98 -3.23 11.74
CA LEU A 287 18.45 -2.08 10.94
C LEU A 287 19.79 -2.34 10.24
N HIS A 288 20.58 -3.33 10.70
CA HIS A 288 21.83 -3.70 10.04
C HIS A 288 21.62 -4.21 8.61
N ILE A 289 20.42 -4.68 8.27
CA ILE A 289 20.03 -5.05 6.90
C ILE A 289 20.18 -3.86 5.93
N LEU A 290 20.01 -2.64 6.42
CA LEU A 290 20.23 -1.41 5.62
C LEU A 290 21.71 -1.22 5.19
N LYS A 291 22.66 -1.94 5.75
CA LYS A 291 24.05 -1.94 5.26
C LYS A 291 24.19 -2.66 3.91
N VAL A 292 23.24 -3.51 3.54
CA VAL A 292 23.18 -4.14 2.22
C VAL A 292 22.75 -3.08 1.20
N ARG A 293 23.68 -2.59 0.40
CA ARG A 293 23.47 -1.49 -0.57
C ARG A 293 22.23 -1.69 -1.45
N GLN A 294 22.02 -2.90 -1.94
CA GLN A 294 20.88 -3.21 -2.82
C GLN A 294 19.54 -3.12 -2.07
N PHE A 295 19.49 -3.59 -0.83
CA PHE A 295 18.29 -3.46 0.01
C PHE A 295 17.98 -2.01 0.34
N SER A 296 18.99 -1.22 0.75
CA SER A 296 18.81 0.21 1.04
C SER A 296 18.35 1.01 -0.18
N ALA A 297 18.94 0.74 -1.35
CA ALA A 297 18.49 1.37 -2.59
C ALA A 297 17.01 1.03 -2.87
N ALA A 298 16.63 -0.24 -2.70
CA ALA A 298 15.25 -0.68 -2.91
C ALA A 298 14.28 -0.06 -1.88
N VAL A 299 14.69 0.12 -0.63
CA VAL A 299 13.90 0.79 0.42
C VAL A 299 13.64 2.25 0.07
N VAL A 300 14.64 2.99 -0.39
CA VAL A 300 14.46 4.39 -0.83
C VAL A 300 13.50 4.46 -2.03
N VAL A 301 13.71 3.60 -3.02
CA VAL A 301 12.87 3.59 -4.22
C VAL A 301 11.44 3.16 -3.91
N VAL A 302 11.22 2.21 -2.96
CA VAL A 302 9.86 1.79 -2.59
C VAL A 302 9.08 2.89 -1.87
N VAL A 303 9.74 3.74 -1.08
CA VAL A 303 9.08 4.91 -0.47
C VAL A 303 8.55 5.84 -1.56
N LEU A 304 9.38 6.18 -2.55
CA LEU A 304 8.99 7.05 -3.68
C LEU A 304 7.91 6.39 -4.55
N LEU A 305 8.04 5.10 -4.83
CA LEU A 305 7.02 4.34 -5.56
C LEU A 305 5.69 4.32 -4.82
N SER A 306 5.71 4.15 -3.50
CA SER A 306 4.51 4.14 -2.66
C SER A 306 3.85 5.51 -2.63
N PHE A 307 4.64 6.57 -2.53
CA PHE A 307 4.16 7.95 -2.63
C PHE A 307 3.38 8.17 -3.94
N ILE A 308 3.93 7.71 -5.07
CA ILE A 308 3.29 7.82 -6.38
C ILE A 308 2.06 6.91 -6.48
N LEU A 309 2.18 5.64 -6.09
CA LEU A 309 1.12 4.63 -6.22
C LEU A 309 -0.12 4.99 -5.41
N PHE A 310 0.07 5.25 -4.11
CA PHE A 310 -1.03 5.53 -3.20
C PHE A 310 -1.54 6.95 -3.36
N GLY A 311 -0.67 7.92 -3.63
CA GLY A 311 -1.05 9.29 -3.92
C GLY A 311 -1.93 9.40 -5.16
N SER A 312 -1.48 8.87 -6.31
CA SER A 312 -2.29 8.84 -7.53
C SER A 312 -3.54 7.97 -7.39
N GLY A 313 -3.46 6.88 -6.59
CA GLY A 313 -4.59 6.01 -6.28
C GLY A 313 -5.69 6.69 -5.48
N PHE A 314 -5.34 7.60 -4.57
CA PHE A 314 -6.25 8.38 -3.77
C PHE A 314 -6.86 9.56 -4.55
N LEU A 315 -6.05 10.25 -5.35
CA LEU A 315 -6.48 11.46 -6.07
C LEU A 315 -7.40 11.15 -7.27
N ASN A 316 -7.16 10.07 -8.01
CA ASN A 316 -7.95 9.76 -9.21
C ASN A 316 -9.45 9.56 -8.94
N PRO A 317 -9.89 8.80 -7.92
CA PRO A 317 -11.31 8.70 -7.58
C PRO A 317 -11.94 10.05 -7.23
N ILE A 318 -11.22 10.91 -6.50
CA ILE A 318 -11.69 12.25 -6.13
C ILE A 318 -11.90 13.08 -7.39
N PHE A 319 -10.91 13.11 -8.31
CA PHE A 319 -11.03 13.80 -9.58
C PHE A 319 -12.27 13.36 -10.37
N LEU A 320 -12.47 12.05 -10.51
CA LEU A 320 -13.55 11.49 -11.31
C LEU A 320 -14.94 11.76 -10.68
N GLN A 321 -15.07 11.67 -9.34
CA GLN A 321 -16.35 11.80 -8.67
C GLN A 321 -16.72 13.25 -8.38
N GLU A 322 -15.80 14.07 -7.86
CA GLU A 322 -16.10 15.43 -7.43
C GLU A 322 -16.06 16.44 -8.58
N PHE A 323 -15.13 16.26 -9.56
CA PHE A 323 -14.95 17.24 -10.63
C PHE A 323 -15.59 16.81 -11.97
N MET A 324 -15.51 15.51 -12.30
CA MET A 324 -16.15 14.99 -13.51
C MET A 324 -17.61 14.56 -13.26
N GLY A 325 -18.08 14.58 -12.00
CA GLY A 325 -19.45 14.23 -11.64
C GLY A 325 -19.81 12.76 -11.88
N TYR A 326 -18.81 11.86 -11.94
CA TYR A 326 -19.07 10.44 -12.16
C TYR A 326 -19.57 9.78 -10.88
N THR A 327 -20.52 8.86 -11.03
CA THR A 327 -20.88 7.97 -9.93
C THR A 327 -19.69 7.09 -9.56
N ALA A 328 -19.64 6.60 -8.31
CA ALA A 328 -18.57 5.70 -7.86
C ALA A 328 -18.41 4.49 -8.78
N TRP A 329 -19.50 3.94 -9.32
CA TRP A 329 -19.51 2.86 -10.30
C TRP A 329 -18.80 3.25 -11.60
N ARG A 330 -19.15 4.41 -12.20
CA ARG A 330 -18.51 4.90 -13.43
C ARG A 330 -17.04 5.20 -13.20
N ALA A 331 -16.68 5.83 -12.08
CA ALA A 331 -15.29 6.09 -11.72
C ALA A 331 -14.49 4.78 -11.62
N GLY A 332 -15.06 3.75 -11.01
CA GLY A 332 -14.46 2.41 -10.96
C GLY A 332 -14.21 1.82 -12.35
N LEU A 333 -15.19 1.89 -13.25
CA LEU A 333 -15.04 1.40 -14.64
C LEU A 333 -13.94 2.16 -15.41
N VAL A 334 -13.84 3.48 -15.23
CA VAL A 334 -12.80 4.30 -15.86
C VAL A 334 -11.40 3.95 -15.35
N MET A 335 -11.29 3.47 -14.11
CA MET A 335 -10.03 3.04 -13.50
C MET A 335 -9.63 1.60 -13.83
N LEU A 336 -10.53 0.75 -14.37
CA LEU A 336 -10.24 -0.63 -14.71
C LEU A 336 -9.05 -0.81 -15.66
N PRO A 337 -8.88 -0.02 -16.76
CA PRO A 337 -7.73 -0.16 -17.65
C PRO A 337 -6.38 0.01 -16.95
N ARG A 338 -6.30 0.91 -15.95
CA ARG A 338 -5.12 1.07 -15.10
C ARG A 338 -4.78 -0.21 -14.33
N ALA A 339 -5.78 -0.84 -13.74
CA ALA A 339 -5.59 -2.08 -12.98
C ALA A 339 -5.20 -3.25 -13.88
N ILE A 340 -5.89 -3.41 -15.02
CA ILE A 340 -5.61 -4.47 -16.02
C ILE A 340 -4.19 -4.31 -16.57
N ALA A 341 -3.80 -3.09 -16.94
CA ALA A 341 -2.44 -2.79 -17.41
C ALA A 341 -1.39 -3.12 -16.34
N GLY A 342 -1.68 -2.76 -15.08
CA GLY A 342 -0.79 -3.07 -13.95
C GLY A 342 -0.62 -4.57 -13.76
N MET A 343 -1.70 -5.34 -13.73
CA MET A 343 -1.64 -6.80 -13.60
C MET A 343 -0.89 -7.45 -14.77
N GLY A 344 -1.20 -7.06 -16.01
CA GLY A 344 -0.50 -7.55 -17.20
C GLY A 344 0.99 -7.22 -17.18
N ALA A 345 1.34 -5.99 -16.83
CA ALA A 345 2.72 -5.54 -16.72
C ALA A 345 3.51 -6.25 -15.61
N MET A 346 2.87 -6.60 -14.48
CA MET A 346 3.50 -7.42 -13.44
C MET A 346 3.90 -8.81 -13.97
N LEU A 347 3.00 -9.48 -14.68
CA LEU A 347 3.30 -10.79 -15.28
C LEU A 347 4.38 -10.69 -16.35
N LEU A 348 4.34 -9.65 -17.19
CA LEU A 348 5.38 -9.36 -18.18
C LEU A 348 6.73 -9.13 -17.52
N ALA A 349 6.79 -8.36 -16.42
CA ALA A 349 8.02 -8.15 -15.65
C ALA A 349 8.64 -9.47 -15.19
N GLY A 350 7.81 -10.40 -14.68
CA GLY A 350 8.25 -11.72 -14.26
C GLY A 350 8.80 -12.56 -15.43
N GLN A 351 8.18 -12.48 -16.61
CA GLN A 351 8.61 -13.21 -17.81
C GLN A 351 9.91 -12.63 -18.40
N ILE A 352 9.99 -11.31 -18.52
CA ILE A 352 11.17 -10.60 -19.07
C ILE A 352 12.41 -10.87 -18.19
N SER A 353 12.23 -10.90 -16.87
CA SER A 353 13.32 -11.22 -15.96
C SER A 353 13.79 -12.67 -16.10
N ARG A 354 12.87 -13.62 -16.29
CA ARG A 354 13.24 -15.02 -16.59
C ARG A 354 14.03 -15.15 -17.89
N ALA A 355 13.76 -14.28 -18.87
CA ALA A 355 14.50 -14.23 -20.13
C ALA A 355 15.92 -13.65 -19.97
N GLY A 356 16.34 -13.26 -18.75
CA GLY A 356 17.70 -12.80 -18.46
C GLY A 356 17.96 -11.31 -18.74
N TYR A 357 16.92 -10.52 -18.96
CA TYR A 357 17.10 -9.06 -19.12
C TYR A 357 17.54 -8.40 -17.81
N ASP A 358 18.35 -7.35 -17.93
CA ASP A 358 18.89 -6.62 -16.79
C ASP A 358 17.79 -5.85 -16.05
N ASN A 359 17.55 -6.23 -14.79
CA ASN A 359 16.56 -5.63 -13.91
C ASN A 359 16.73 -4.11 -13.75
N ARG A 360 17.96 -3.59 -13.85
CA ARG A 360 18.23 -2.15 -13.76
C ARG A 360 17.53 -1.40 -14.88
N ARG A 361 17.71 -1.87 -16.13
CA ARG A 361 17.10 -1.23 -17.30
C ARG A 361 15.58 -1.28 -17.24
N LEU A 362 15.05 -2.39 -16.71
CA LEU A 362 13.60 -2.56 -16.52
C LEU A 362 13.03 -1.60 -15.47
N ILE A 363 13.71 -1.39 -14.34
CA ILE A 363 13.31 -0.39 -13.32
C ILE A 363 13.33 1.01 -13.95
N GLY A 364 14.40 1.37 -14.66
CA GLY A 364 14.50 2.67 -15.35
C GLY A 364 13.37 2.88 -16.35
N LEU A 365 13.08 1.86 -17.18
CA LEU A 365 11.96 1.89 -18.13
C LEU A 365 10.61 2.04 -17.42
N ALA A 366 10.41 1.29 -16.34
CA ALA A 366 9.17 1.33 -15.56
C ALA A 366 8.91 2.74 -15.02
N PHE A 367 9.92 3.37 -14.39
CA PHE A 367 9.79 4.75 -13.90
C PHE A 367 9.66 5.78 -15.01
N ALA A 368 10.26 5.56 -16.18
CA ALA A 368 10.05 6.42 -17.36
C ALA A 368 8.59 6.36 -17.85
N ILE A 369 8.00 5.16 -17.89
CA ILE A 369 6.57 4.98 -18.23
C ILE A 369 5.68 5.65 -17.17
N VAL A 370 5.99 5.49 -15.88
CA VAL A 370 5.27 6.16 -14.78
C VAL A 370 5.34 7.68 -14.93
N ALA A 371 6.53 8.23 -15.14
CA ALA A 371 6.73 9.67 -15.32
C ALA A 371 5.96 10.20 -16.54
N PHE A 372 6.00 9.48 -17.66
CA PHE A 372 5.27 9.85 -18.87
C PHE A 372 3.75 9.82 -18.64
N GLY A 373 3.22 8.77 -17.98
CA GLY A 373 1.79 8.69 -17.67
C GLY A 373 1.33 9.83 -16.75
N LEU A 374 2.10 10.16 -15.73
CA LEU A 374 1.81 11.27 -14.81
C LEU A 374 1.93 12.63 -15.50
N TRP A 375 2.92 12.79 -16.36
CA TRP A 375 3.06 14.02 -17.18
C TRP A 375 1.84 14.24 -18.05
N ARG A 376 1.36 13.22 -18.75
CA ARG A 376 0.13 13.28 -19.54
C ARG A 376 -1.11 13.63 -18.70
N MET A 377 -1.20 13.08 -17.47
CA MET A 377 -2.27 13.42 -16.53
C MET A 377 -2.20 14.86 -16.05
N SER A 378 -1.00 15.45 -15.97
CA SER A 378 -0.82 16.86 -15.60
C SER A 378 -1.31 17.87 -16.66
N GLU A 379 -1.69 17.40 -17.84
CA GLU A 379 -2.27 18.20 -18.92
C GLU A 379 -3.79 18.04 -19.05
N TRP A 380 -4.43 17.38 -18.09
CA TRP A 380 -5.90 17.25 -18.07
C TRP A 380 -6.55 18.60 -17.83
N ASN A 381 -7.75 18.74 -18.37
CA ASN A 381 -8.66 19.84 -18.14
C ASN A 381 -10.05 19.31 -17.76
N LEU A 382 -10.98 20.19 -17.43
CA LEU A 382 -12.35 19.81 -17.03
C LEU A 382 -13.15 19.14 -18.18
N ASP A 383 -12.73 19.33 -19.44
CA ASP A 383 -13.37 18.74 -20.63
C ASP A 383 -12.64 17.47 -21.11
N VAL A 384 -11.75 16.89 -20.30
CA VAL A 384 -10.99 15.71 -20.67
C VAL A 384 -11.91 14.54 -21.01
N SER A 385 -11.69 13.91 -22.17
CA SER A 385 -12.49 12.75 -22.58
C SER A 385 -12.22 11.51 -21.72
N ILE A 386 -13.23 10.70 -21.47
CA ILE A 386 -13.14 9.43 -20.73
C ILE A 386 -12.04 8.55 -21.33
N THR A 387 -11.98 8.46 -22.67
CA THR A 387 -10.99 7.66 -23.38
C THR A 387 -9.55 8.09 -23.06
N ARG A 388 -9.30 9.41 -22.96
CA ARG A 388 -7.99 9.94 -22.58
C ARG A 388 -7.64 9.58 -21.14
N VAL A 389 -8.57 9.71 -20.21
CA VAL A 389 -8.37 9.33 -18.81
C VAL A 389 -8.06 7.83 -18.67
N MET A 390 -8.81 6.97 -19.39
CA MET A 390 -8.58 5.53 -19.43
C MET A 390 -7.21 5.17 -20.01
N PHE A 391 -6.81 5.84 -21.11
CA PHE A 391 -5.53 5.59 -21.78
C PHE A 391 -4.34 6.05 -20.93
N ASP A 392 -4.40 7.24 -20.34
CA ASP A 392 -3.34 7.75 -19.48
C ASP A 392 -3.24 6.93 -18.19
N GLY A 393 -4.38 6.48 -17.66
CA GLY A 393 -4.46 5.51 -16.57
C GLY A 393 -3.81 4.17 -16.92
N PHE A 394 -4.04 3.65 -18.13
CA PHE A 394 -3.42 2.43 -18.63
C PHE A 394 -1.88 2.54 -18.67
N ILE A 395 -1.35 3.65 -19.17
CA ILE A 395 0.11 3.91 -19.21
C ILE A 395 0.68 3.91 -17.78
N LEU A 396 0.06 4.67 -16.88
CA LEU A 396 0.50 4.74 -15.48
C LEU A 396 0.45 3.37 -14.81
N GLY A 397 -0.64 2.61 -15.02
CA GLY A 397 -0.79 1.26 -14.49
C GLY A 397 0.30 0.31 -14.99
N ALA A 398 0.63 0.35 -16.28
CA ALA A 398 1.69 -0.47 -16.87
C ALA A 398 3.05 -0.16 -16.22
N GLY A 399 3.40 1.10 -16.03
CA GLY A 399 4.65 1.49 -15.38
C GLY A 399 4.75 1.04 -13.92
N LEU A 400 3.68 1.25 -13.14
CA LEU A 400 3.60 0.80 -11.74
C LEU A 400 3.65 -0.72 -11.63
N GLY A 401 2.96 -1.43 -12.53
CA GLY A 401 2.96 -2.88 -12.58
C GLY A 401 4.33 -3.48 -12.90
N LEU A 402 5.07 -2.88 -13.82
CA LEU A 402 6.45 -3.29 -14.10
C LEU A 402 7.38 -3.07 -12.89
N SER A 403 7.23 -1.95 -12.18
CA SER A 403 8.12 -1.57 -11.07
C SER A 403 8.05 -2.53 -9.90
N PHE A 404 6.84 -2.95 -9.51
CA PHE A 404 6.57 -3.60 -8.23
C PHE A 404 7.28 -4.96 -8.05
N PRO A 405 7.16 -5.95 -8.97
CA PRO A 405 7.79 -7.25 -8.79
C PRO A 405 9.31 -7.18 -8.84
N ILE A 406 9.83 -6.32 -9.70
CA ILE A 406 11.28 -6.16 -9.88
C ILE A 406 11.89 -5.56 -8.62
N LEU A 407 11.26 -4.51 -8.07
CA LEU A 407 11.75 -3.83 -6.88
C LEU A 407 11.66 -4.70 -5.63
N SER A 408 10.53 -5.38 -5.41
CA SER A 408 10.35 -6.27 -4.26
C SER A 408 11.26 -7.48 -4.31
N ALA A 409 11.43 -8.11 -5.47
CA ALA A 409 12.38 -9.21 -5.64
C ALA A 409 13.83 -8.72 -5.49
N ALA A 410 14.20 -7.57 -6.06
CA ALA A 410 15.54 -6.99 -5.91
C ALA A 410 15.88 -6.64 -4.46
N ALA A 411 14.90 -6.13 -3.69
CA ALA A 411 15.08 -5.85 -2.28
C ALA A 411 15.40 -7.12 -1.47
N LEU A 412 14.62 -8.17 -1.67
CA LEU A 412 14.65 -9.35 -0.82
C LEU A 412 15.66 -10.43 -1.28
N SER A 413 16.01 -10.48 -2.58
CA SER A 413 16.87 -11.55 -3.14
C SER A 413 18.31 -11.58 -2.60
N THR A 414 18.82 -10.46 -2.09
CA THR A 414 20.18 -10.35 -1.54
C THR A 414 20.27 -10.64 -0.05
N ILE A 415 19.12 -10.84 0.59
CA ILE A 415 19.04 -11.03 2.03
C ILE A 415 19.15 -12.53 2.37
N PRO A 416 19.97 -12.91 3.37
CA PRO A 416 20.03 -14.27 3.86
C PRO A 416 18.65 -14.75 4.31
N ARG A 417 18.34 -16.03 4.03
CA ARG A 417 17.03 -16.64 4.36
C ARG A 417 16.65 -16.46 5.84
N GLU A 418 17.63 -16.48 6.73
CA GLU A 418 17.44 -16.30 8.18
C GLU A 418 16.87 -14.93 8.55
N ASN A 419 17.18 -13.89 7.79
CA ASN A 419 16.75 -12.51 8.00
C ASN A 419 15.61 -12.09 7.08
N MET A 420 15.07 -13.01 6.27
CA MET A 420 14.03 -12.71 5.28
C MET A 420 12.76 -12.09 5.91
N GLY A 421 12.34 -12.58 7.09
CA GLY A 421 11.20 -12.03 7.81
C GLY A 421 11.41 -10.58 8.25
N TYR A 422 12.61 -10.27 8.77
CA TYR A 422 12.98 -8.89 9.16
C TYR A 422 13.06 -7.96 7.95
N ALA A 423 13.65 -8.43 6.85
CA ALA A 423 13.74 -7.65 5.62
C ALA A 423 12.36 -7.35 5.02
N ALA A 424 11.49 -8.36 4.96
CA ALA A 424 10.12 -8.19 4.44
C ALA A 424 9.30 -7.24 5.33
N SER A 425 9.42 -7.31 6.66
CA SER A 425 8.72 -6.41 7.56
C SER A 425 9.25 -4.97 7.46
N LEU A 426 10.56 -4.76 7.39
CA LEU A 426 11.17 -3.44 7.21
C LEU A 426 10.81 -2.83 5.85
N TYR A 427 10.83 -3.62 4.77
CA TYR A 427 10.40 -3.19 3.44
C TYR A 427 8.93 -2.75 3.42
N ASN A 428 8.03 -3.50 4.05
CA ASN A 428 6.61 -3.17 4.11
C ASN A 428 6.32 -2.01 5.07
N MET A 429 7.03 -1.89 6.18
CA MET A 429 6.97 -0.73 7.07
C MET A 429 7.29 0.56 6.30
N THR A 430 8.41 0.58 5.58
CA THR A 430 8.83 1.77 4.82
C THR A 430 7.87 2.06 3.67
N ARG A 431 7.34 1.04 2.99
CA ARG A 431 6.31 1.17 1.97
C ARG A 431 5.04 1.82 2.53
N ASN A 432 4.53 1.34 3.67
CA ASN A 432 3.30 1.86 4.29
C ASN A 432 3.51 3.28 4.85
N THR A 433 4.66 3.54 5.47
CA THR A 433 5.00 4.89 5.94
C THR A 433 5.09 5.88 4.77
N GLY A 434 5.75 5.47 3.67
CA GLY A 434 5.81 6.26 2.43
C GLY A 434 4.43 6.54 1.84
N ALA A 435 3.52 5.57 1.89
CA ALA A 435 2.13 5.74 1.45
C ALA A 435 1.36 6.74 2.33
N ALA A 436 1.45 6.61 3.67
CA ALA A 436 0.75 7.48 4.61
C ALA A 436 1.23 8.93 4.49
N VAL A 437 2.54 9.14 4.50
CA VAL A 437 3.14 10.47 4.31
C VAL A 437 2.80 11.05 2.93
N GLY A 438 2.81 10.19 1.90
CA GLY A 438 2.45 10.57 0.54
C GLY A 438 1.03 11.09 0.42
N ILE A 439 0.06 10.34 0.91
CA ILE A 439 -1.36 10.76 0.90
C ILE A 439 -1.54 12.05 1.69
N ALA A 440 -0.96 12.12 2.90
CA ALA A 440 -1.06 13.30 3.77
C ALA A 440 -0.51 14.57 3.09
N TYR A 441 0.69 14.46 2.50
CA TYR A 441 1.34 15.58 1.81
C TYR A 441 0.55 16.03 0.58
N LEU A 442 0.11 15.07 -0.26
CA LEU A 442 -0.61 15.39 -1.50
C LEU A 442 -2.02 15.95 -1.23
N THR A 443 -2.69 15.48 -0.19
CA THR A 443 -3.98 16.06 0.24
C THR A 443 -3.81 17.51 0.71
N ASN A 444 -2.78 17.77 1.50
CA ASN A 444 -2.46 19.13 1.93
C ASN A 444 -2.10 20.03 0.74
N MET A 445 -1.26 19.54 -0.17
CA MET A 445 -0.88 20.24 -1.40
C MET A 445 -2.10 20.57 -2.26
N LEU A 446 -3.05 19.61 -2.41
CA LEU A 446 -4.27 19.81 -3.17
C LEU A 446 -5.05 21.02 -2.65
N LEU A 447 -5.33 21.07 -1.35
CA LEU A 447 -6.11 22.14 -0.73
C LEU A 447 -5.34 23.48 -0.74
N SER A 448 -4.05 23.47 -0.45
CA SER A 448 -3.24 24.70 -0.46
C SER A 448 -3.10 25.28 -1.87
N HIS A 449 -2.80 24.45 -2.89
CA HIS A 449 -2.70 24.90 -4.27
C HIS A 449 -4.07 25.34 -4.82
N GLN A 450 -5.15 24.66 -4.44
CA GLN A 450 -6.50 25.11 -4.79
C GLN A 450 -6.79 26.51 -4.28
N GLN A 451 -6.44 26.82 -3.02
CA GLN A 451 -6.58 28.16 -2.45
C GLN A 451 -5.71 29.21 -3.18
N ILE A 452 -4.45 28.85 -3.50
CA ILE A 452 -3.54 29.70 -4.25
C ILE A 452 -4.12 30.02 -5.63
N HIS A 453 -4.50 29.00 -6.41
CA HIS A 453 -5.07 29.19 -7.73
C HIS A 453 -6.41 29.93 -7.68
N GLN A 454 -7.25 29.66 -6.67
CA GLN A 454 -8.49 30.40 -6.45
C GLN A 454 -8.22 31.89 -6.23
N SER A 455 -7.22 32.24 -5.41
CA SER A 455 -6.86 33.64 -5.16
C SER A 455 -6.39 34.35 -6.44
N TYR A 456 -5.61 33.67 -7.29
CA TYR A 456 -5.19 34.21 -8.58
C TYR A 456 -6.35 34.38 -9.55
N LEU A 457 -7.23 33.38 -9.66
CA LEU A 457 -8.35 33.44 -10.58
C LEU A 457 -9.33 34.56 -10.20
N VAL A 458 -9.64 34.70 -8.88
CA VAL A 458 -10.56 35.75 -8.40
C VAL A 458 -10.06 37.16 -8.77
N GLN A 459 -8.75 37.42 -8.78
CA GLN A 459 -8.18 38.72 -9.15
C GLN A 459 -8.45 39.12 -10.62
N HIS A 460 -8.72 38.16 -11.49
CA HIS A 460 -8.95 38.37 -12.92
C HIS A 460 -10.45 38.44 -13.28
N PHE A 461 -11.34 38.26 -12.30
CA PHE A 461 -12.79 38.33 -12.52
C PHE A 461 -13.37 39.61 -11.91
N SER A 462 -14.23 40.28 -12.65
CA SER A 462 -14.95 41.45 -12.23
C SER A 462 -16.44 41.16 -12.00
N VAL A 463 -17.12 42.03 -11.28
CA VAL A 463 -18.60 41.97 -11.10
C VAL A 463 -19.31 42.02 -12.48
N PHE A 464 -18.67 42.62 -13.49
CA PHE A 464 -19.21 42.73 -14.84
C PHE A 464 -19.24 41.39 -15.56
N ASP A 465 -18.24 40.54 -15.32
CA ASP A 465 -18.20 39.17 -15.90
C ASP A 465 -19.31 38.28 -15.28
N ALA A 466 -19.60 38.45 -14.00
CA ALA A 466 -20.72 37.78 -13.34
C ALA A 466 -22.07 38.18 -13.93
N TRP A 467 -22.23 39.47 -14.31
CA TRP A 467 -23.41 39.97 -14.98
C TRP A 467 -23.57 39.40 -16.40
N GLN A 468 -22.47 39.29 -17.17
CA GLN A 468 -22.49 38.65 -18.51
C GLN A 468 -22.86 37.17 -18.41
N MET A 469 -22.31 36.41 -17.43
CA MET A 469 -22.67 35.00 -17.23
C MET A 469 -24.15 34.82 -16.85
N SER A 470 -24.70 35.70 -16.00
CA SER A 470 -26.12 35.64 -15.63
C SER A 470 -27.04 35.90 -16.82
N ASN A 471 -26.65 36.81 -17.68
CA ASN A 471 -27.42 37.11 -18.91
C ASN A 471 -27.34 35.96 -19.92
N ALA A 472 -26.17 35.34 -20.13
CA ALA A 472 -26.01 34.17 -20.99
C ALA A 472 -26.92 33.00 -20.52
N ALA A 473 -27.01 32.77 -19.20
CA ALA A 473 -27.87 31.75 -18.63
C ALA A 473 -29.38 32.09 -18.78
N ALA A 474 -29.75 33.37 -18.72
CA ALA A 474 -31.15 33.83 -18.89
C ALA A 474 -31.65 33.72 -20.34
N TYR A 475 -30.73 33.74 -21.33
CA TYR A 475 -31.06 33.56 -22.76
C TYR A 475 -30.99 32.11 -23.23
N ALA A 476 -30.68 31.15 -22.35
CA ALA A 476 -30.69 29.75 -22.71
C ALA A 476 -32.09 29.26 -23.13
N PRO A 477 -32.24 28.43 -24.17
CA PRO A 477 -33.52 27.92 -24.60
C PRO A 477 -34.20 27.12 -23.48
N GLY A 478 -35.37 27.57 -23.01
CA GLY A 478 -36.14 26.94 -21.92
C GLY A 478 -36.11 27.69 -20.57
N ALA A 479 -35.45 28.85 -20.47
CA ALA A 479 -35.46 29.66 -19.26
C ALA A 479 -36.87 30.22 -18.97
N PRO A 480 -37.41 30.14 -17.73
CA PRO A 480 -38.73 30.67 -17.40
C PRO A 480 -38.75 32.19 -17.41
N SER A 481 -39.82 32.78 -17.94
CA SER A 481 -40.06 34.24 -17.99
C SER A 481 -40.45 34.78 -16.62
N PHE A 482 -39.53 35.36 -15.86
CA PHE A 482 -39.78 36.02 -14.57
C PHE A 482 -39.74 37.56 -14.66
N HIS A 483 -40.33 38.27 -13.68
CA HIS A 483 -40.44 39.73 -13.65
C HIS A 483 -39.06 40.42 -13.59
N PHE A 484 -38.86 41.48 -14.38
CA PHE A 484 -37.60 42.10 -14.73
C PHE A 484 -36.70 42.58 -13.56
N VAL A 485 -37.25 43.05 -12.46
CA VAL A 485 -36.47 43.56 -11.32
C VAL A 485 -36.03 42.43 -10.37
N GLU A 486 -36.88 41.43 -10.17
CA GLU A 486 -36.56 40.24 -9.38
C GLU A 486 -35.56 39.36 -10.12
N GLN A 487 -35.59 39.34 -11.46
CA GLN A 487 -34.58 38.74 -12.33
C GLN A 487 -33.22 39.39 -12.22
N MET A 488 -33.06 40.72 -12.09
CA MET A 488 -31.76 41.37 -11.96
C MET A 488 -31.06 40.97 -10.67
N VAL A 489 -31.74 40.97 -9.54
CA VAL A 489 -31.13 40.62 -8.24
C VAL A 489 -30.90 39.12 -8.09
N THR A 490 -31.87 38.30 -8.55
CA THR A 490 -31.78 36.83 -8.49
C THR A 490 -30.76 36.32 -9.53
N GLY A 491 -30.79 36.88 -10.75
CA GLY A 491 -29.82 36.57 -11.81
C GLY A 491 -28.39 36.92 -11.44
N GLN A 492 -28.17 38.06 -10.79
CA GLN A 492 -26.85 38.47 -10.33
C GLN A 492 -26.31 37.52 -9.23
N ARG A 493 -27.13 37.08 -8.29
CA ARG A 493 -26.77 36.08 -7.27
C ARG A 493 -26.49 34.70 -7.88
N GLN A 494 -27.31 34.27 -8.84
CA GLN A 494 -27.11 33.01 -9.57
C GLN A 494 -25.82 33.06 -10.42
N GLY A 495 -25.58 34.18 -11.13
CA GLY A 495 -24.34 34.37 -11.89
C GLY A 495 -23.10 34.36 -11.03
N LEU A 496 -23.12 35.01 -9.86
CA LEU A 496 -22.03 34.93 -8.88
C LEU A 496 -21.81 33.50 -8.35
N GLY A 497 -22.90 32.79 -8.09
CA GLY A 497 -22.83 31.38 -7.66
C GLY A 497 -22.21 30.48 -8.73
N MET A 498 -22.61 30.63 -10.00
CA MET A 498 -22.06 29.87 -11.13
C MET A 498 -20.57 30.21 -11.34
N MET A 499 -20.21 31.48 -11.29
CA MET A 499 -18.82 31.93 -11.42
C MET A 499 -17.97 31.39 -10.27
N TYR A 500 -18.44 31.46 -9.03
CA TYR A 500 -17.75 30.91 -7.87
C TYR A 500 -17.50 29.42 -8.03
N HIS A 501 -18.51 28.67 -8.47
CA HIS A 501 -18.39 27.25 -8.72
C HIS A 501 -17.39 26.95 -9.86
N ALA A 502 -17.42 27.71 -10.94
CA ALA A 502 -16.46 27.57 -12.03
C ALA A 502 -15.02 27.86 -11.60
N ILE A 503 -14.81 28.91 -10.78
CA ILE A 503 -13.50 29.25 -10.20
C ILE A 503 -13.03 28.10 -9.28
N GLN A 504 -13.89 27.56 -8.45
CA GLN A 504 -13.55 26.45 -7.57
C GLN A 504 -13.15 25.19 -8.37
N GLN A 505 -13.90 24.85 -9.39
CA GLN A 505 -13.58 23.70 -10.25
C GLN A 505 -12.26 23.91 -10.99
N GLN A 506 -12.03 25.10 -11.57
CA GLN A 506 -10.83 25.40 -12.31
C GLN A 506 -9.59 25.49 -11.40
N SER A 507 -9.70 26.08 -10.20
CA SER A 507 -8.61 26.13 -9.23
C SER A 507 -8.22 24.75 -8.74
N ALA A 508 -9.20 23.89 -8.49
CA ALA A 508 -8.94 22.50 -8.12
C ALA A 508 -8.28 21.73 -9.26
N MET A 509 -8.73 21.91 -10.52
CA MET A 509 -8.11 21.28 -11.68
C MET A 509 -6.63 21.66 -11.81
N LEU A 510 -6.30 22.93 -11.65
CA LEU A 510 -4.90 23.41 -11.66
C LEU A 510 -4.08 22.78 -10.53
N ALA A 511 -4.66 22.66 -9.34
CA ALA A 511 -4.01 21.98 -8.20
C ALA A 511 -3.74 20.50 -8.48
N PHE A 512 -4.66 19.78 -9.12
CA PHE A 512 -4.43 18.40 -9.57
C PHE A 512 -3.28 18.32 -10.59
N ASN A 513 -3.23 19.25 -11.55
CA ASN A 513 -2.16 19.30 -12.53
C ASN A 513 -0.79 19.51 -11.89
N ASP A 514 -0.69 20.40 -10.90
CA ASP A 514 0.54 20.63 -10.15
C ASP A 514 1.00 19.37 -9.41
N ILE A 515 0.07 18.63 -8.80
CA ILE A 515 0.36 17.38 -8.12
C ILE A 515 0.86 16.32 -9.10
N TYR A 516 0.20 16.15 -10.25
CA TYR A 516 0.66 15.18 -11.25
C TYR A 516 2.03 15.54 -11.82
N ARG A 517 2.34 16.86 -11.99
CA ARG A 517 3.69 17.34 -12.35
C ARG A 517 4.71 16.98 -11.28
N LEU A 518 4.40 17.23 -10.01
CA LEU A 518 5.28 16.85 -8.90
C LEU A 518 5.56 15.34 -8.91
N LEU A 519 4.53 14.52 -9.03
CA LEU A 519 4.67 13.06 -9.07
C LEU A 519 5.49 12.60 -10.28
N ALA A 520 5.32 13.25 -11.45
CA ALA A 520 6.11 12.98 -12.64
C ALA A 520 7.59 13.33 -12.42
N VAL A 521 7.89 14.46 -11.78
CA VAL A 521 9.26 14.85 -11.41
C VAL A 521 9.87 13.87 -10.43
N ILE A 522 9.13 13.44 -9.40
CA ILE A 522 9.59 12.41 -8.46
C ILE A 522 9.93 11.12 -9.19
N ALA A 523 9.07 10.69 -10.13
CA ALA A 523 9.34 9.50 -10.94
C ALA A 523 10.60 9.67 -11.81
N LEU A 524 10.80 10.82 -12.47
CA LEU A 524 12.00 11.13 -13.26
C LEU A 524 13.28 11.13 -12.39
N VAL A 525 13.23 11.77 -11.22
CA VAL A 525 14.36 11.82 -10.28
C VAL A 525 14.69 10.43 -9.73
N THR A 526 13.73 9.52 -9.72
CA THR A 526 13.95 8.13 -9.30
C THR A 526 14.67 7.30 -10.38
N ILE A 527 14.62 7.68 -11.67
CA ILE A 527 15.26 6.92 -12.75
C ILE A 527 16.75 6.66 -12.50
N PRO A 528 17.60 7.64 -12.14
CA PRO A 528 19.03 7.40 -11.88
C PRO A 528 19.30 6.40 -10.77
N SER A 529 18.34 6.16 -9.86
CA SER A 529 18.50 5.20 -8.77
C SER A 529 18.70 3.76 -9.26
N PHE A 530 18.36 3.44 -10.51
CA PHE A 530 18.65 2.13 -11.09
C PHE A 530 20.16 1.79 -11.09
N ALA A 531 21.02 2.79 -11.14
CA ALA A 531 22.48 2.60 -11.06
C ALA A 531 22.94 2.08 -9.69
N LEU A 532 22.13 2.23 -8.65
CA LEU A 532 22.41 1.73 -7.31
C LEU A 532 22.21 0.21 -7.18
N PHE A 533 21.40 -0.38 -8.07
CA PHE A 533 21.15 -1.82 -8.06
C PHE A 533 22.30 -2.58 -8.71
N GLN A 534 22.54 -3.80 -8.25
CA GLN A 534 23.55 -4.67 -8.84
C GLN A 534 23.01 -5.32 -10.12
N SER A 535 23.86 -5.46 -11.15
CA SER A 535 23.51 -6.20 -12.36
C SER A 535 23.40 -7.68 -12.00
N ALA A 536 22.24 -8.26 -12.15
CA ALA A 536 22.10 -9.71 -12.16
C ALA A 536 22.68 -10.24 -13.50
N ARG A 537 24.00 -10.39 -13.58
CA ARG A 537 24.57 -11.20 -14.65
C ARG A 537 24.19 -12.65 -14.34
N PRO A 538 23.53 -13.37 -15.26
CA PRO A 538 23.43 -14.82 -15.13
C PRO A 538 24.88 -15.35 -15.09
N LYS A 539 25.26 -16.08 -14.05
CA LYS A 539 26.48 -16.90 -14.14
C LYS A 539 26.24 -17.84 -15.33
N PRO A 540 27.13 -17.86 -16.33
CA PRO A 540 27.02 -18.85 -17.38
C PRO A 540 27.05 -20.22 -16.72
N SER A 541 25.93 -20.95 -16.81
CA SER A 541 25.85 -22.35 -16.46
C SER A 541 26.69 -23.09 -17.51
N GLY A 542 27.83 -23.59 -17.10
CA GLY A 542 28.57 -24.54 -17.91
C GLY A 542 29.90 -24.06 -18.44
N SER A 543 30.94 -24.16 -17.61
CA SER A 543 32.16 -24.80 -18.05
C SER A 543 32.15 -26.20 -17.45
N ALA A 544 31.56 -27.15 -18.16
CA ALA A 544 31.91 -28.54 -17.99
C ALA A 544 33.44 -28.60 -18.25
N VAL A 545 34.21 -28.78 -17.20
CA VAL A 545 35.60 -29.18 -17.31
C VAL A 545 35.57 -30.64 -17.79
N HIS A 546 36.08 -30.84 -18.99
CA HIS A 546 36.44 -32.14 -19.51
C HIS A 546 37.57 -32.76 -18.70
#